data_d4eea9b418b61ab3601050a13f054354
#
_entry.id   d4eea9b418b61ab3601050a13f054354
#
_cell.length_a   1.000
_cell.length_b   1.000
_cell.length_c   1.000
_cell.angle_alpha   90.00
_cell.angle_beta   90.00
_cell.angle_gamma   90.00
#
_symmetry.space_group_name_H-M   'P 1'
#
loop_
_entity.id
_entity.type
_entity.pdbx_description
1 polymer ?
#
loop_
_entity_poly.entity_id
_entity_poly.type
_entity_poly.pdbx_seq_one_letter_code
_entity_poly.pdbx_strand_id
1 'polypeptide(L)'
;MSSMSAVPSTASRERDRNRDRDRGQTTIEFLGMTPLIILTLVLMWQFVLVGYTFTLAGNAADEAVRAGTAAPPGERAAACQQAGLDKLDGAWKGDATVTCGGTGFVTADVTLKVPVLFPGSIGFPFTVHGHAGAVEEAKD
;
A
#
# COMPACT_ATOMS: atom_id res chain seq x y z
N MET A 1 56.65 30.87 -44.66
CA MET A 1 55.35 30.29 -44.21
C MET A 1 55.34 30.26 -42.70
N SER A 2 54.74 31.30 -42.12
CA SER A 2 54.70 31.43 -40.68
C SER A 2 53.44 30.74 -40.13
N SER A 3 53.58 29.64 -39.39
CA SER A 3 52.51 28.98 -38.71
C SER A 3 52.10 29.82 -37.47
N MET A 4 50.99 30.51 -37.58
CA MET A 4 50.38 31.13 -36.42
C MET A 4 49.69 30.05 -35.59
N SER A 5 50.33 29.60 -34.52
CA SER A 5 49.70 28.79 -33.51
C SER A 5 48.74 29.68 -32.69
N ALA A 6 47.45 29.46 -32.88
CA ALA A 6 46.42 30.13 -32.09
C ALA A 6 46.48 29.62 -30.63
N VAL A 7 46.96 30.47 -29.74
CA VAL A 7 46.88 30.23 -28.29
C VAL A 7 45.42 30.38 -27.88
N PRO A 8 44.80 29.39 -27.30
CA PRO A 8 43.42 29.51 -26.81
C PRO A 8 43.36 30.62 -25.75
N SER A 9 42.43 31.54 -25.91
CA SER A 9 42.26 32.68 -25.01
C SER A 9 41.95 32.23 -23.59
N THR A 10 42.51 32.90 -22.61
CA THR A 10 42.26 32.63 -21.15
C THR A 10 40.78 32.64 -20.82
N ALA A 11 39.95 33.39 -21.52
CA ALA A 11 38.50 33.45 -21.38
C ALA A 11 37.79 32.13 -21.69
N SER A 12 38.29 31.32 -22.63
CA SER A 12 37.74 29.99 -22.94
C SER A 12 38.00 28.99 -21.81
N ARG A 13 39.19 29.04 -21.21
CA ARG A 13 39.56 28.17 -20.08
C ARG A 13 38.80 28.51 -18.79
N GLU A 14 38.49 29.77 -18.56
CA GLU A 14 37.67 30.19 -17.40
C GLU A 14 36.22 29.77 -17.54
N ARG A 15 35.63 29.82 -18.74
CA ARG A 15 34.26 29.34 -19.00
C ARG A 15 34.12 27.85 -18.81
N ASP A 16 35.08 27.07 -19.23
CA ASP A 16 35.06 25.62 -19.06
C ASP A 16 35.23 25.24 -17.57
N ARG A 17 36.09 25.92 -16.82
CA ARG A 17 36.29 25.70 -15.42
C ARG A 17 35.07 26.08 -14.56
N ASN A 18 34.32 27.11 -14.94
CA ASN A 18 33.09 27.48 -14.28
C ASN A 18 31.95 26.47 -14.56
N ARG A 19 31.84 25.97 -15.81
CA ARG A 19 30.88 24.92 -16.16
C ARG A 19 31.08 23.61 -15.36
N ASP A 20 32.34 23.24 -15.12
CA ASP A 20 32.64 22.04 -14.36
C ASP A 20 32.34 22.22 -12.86
N ARG A 21 32.49 23.42 -12.32
CA ARG A 21 32.14 23.76 -10.95
C ARG A 21 30.62 23.73 -10.73
N ASP A 22 29.84 24.30 -11.66
CA ASP A 22 28.39 24.32 -11.57
C ASP A 22 27.80 22.90 -11.69
N ARG A 23 28.40 22.03 -12.50
CA ARG A 23 28.01 20.62 -12.59
C ARG A 23 28.29 19.83 -11.30
N GLY A 24 29.40 20.11 -10.65
CA GLY A 24 29.74 19.48 -9.37
C GLY A 24 28.82 19.91 -8.24
N GLN A 25 28.42 21.17 -8.20
CA GLN A 25 27.57 21.72 -7.16
C GLN A 25 26.14 21.15 -7.23
N THR A 26 25.52 21.13 -8.41
CA THR A 26 24.18 20.54 -8.62
C THR A 26 24.16 19.04 -8.32
N THR A 27 25.24 18.32 -8.61
CA THR A 27 25.32 16.87 -8.32
C THR A 27 25.37 16.61 -6.81
N ILE A 28 26.10 17.42 -6.05
CA ILE A 28 26.18 17.29 -4.59
C ILE A 28 24.84 17.63 -3.94
N GLU A 29 24.16 18.67 -4.38
CA GLU A 29 22.84 19.05 -3.90
C GLU A 29 21.81 17.95 -4.19
N PHE A 30 21.80 17.38 -5.40
CA PHE A 30 20.93 16.27 -5.76
C PHE A 30 21.22 15.01 -4.93
N LEU A 31 22.49 14.69 -4.70
CA LEU A 31 22.88 13.55 -3.87
C LEU A 31 22.41 13.72 -2.42
N GLY A 32 22.47 14.95 -1.88
CA GLY A 32 21.97 15.29 -0.55
C GLY A 32 20.44 15.20 -0.43
N MET A 33 19.69 15.52 -1.49
CA MET A 33 18.22 15.43 -1.52
C MET A 33 17.71 14.01 -1.80
N THR A 34 18.50 13.16 -2.42
CA THR A 34 18.11 11.79 -2.80
C THR A 34 17.56 10.97 -1.62
N PRO A 35 18.19 10.90 -0.44
CA PRO A 35 17.65 10.14 0.67
C PRO A 35 16.30 10.67 1.16
N LEU A 36 16.09 11.98 1.10
CA LEU A 36 14.81 12.60 1.46
C LEU A 36 13.71 12.22 0.47
N ILE A 37 14.02 12.23 -0.83
CA ILE A 37 13.08 11.81 -1.88
C ILE A 37 12.71 10.35 -1.71
N ILE A 38 13.67 9.47 -1.50
CA ILE A 38 13.44 8.05 -1.27
C ILE A 38 12.56 7.84 -0.03
N LEU A 39 12.85 8.51 1.07
CA LEU A 39 12.05 8.44 2.29
C LEU A 39 10.60 8.87 2.04
N THR A 40 10.41 9.96 1.33
CA THR A 40 9.06 10.46 0.98
C THR A 40 8.29 9.46 0.12
N LEU A 41 8.93 8.87 -0.88
CA LEU A 41 8.33 7.85 -1.74
C LEU A 41 7.94 6.59 -0.95
N VAL A 42 8.80 6.14 -0.04
CA VAL A 42 8.50 5.00 0.85
C VAL A 42 7.30 5.31 1.75
N LEU A 43 7.24 6.49 2.33
CA LEU A 43 6.09 6.90 3.15
C LEU A 43 4.80 6.96 2.34
N MET A 44 4.82 7.55 1.15
CA MET A 44 3.66 7.57 0.25
C MET A 44 3.19 6.16 -0.10
N TRP A 45 4.12 5.27 -0.41
CA TRP A 45 3.83 3.86 -0.68
C TRP A 45 3.15 3.17 0.51
N GLN A 46 3.64 3.40 1.73
CA GLN A 46 3.01 2.87 2.95
C GLN A 46 1.58 3.39 3.15
N PHE A 47 1.31 4.67 2.90
CA PHE A 47 -0.05 5.21 2.96
C PHE A 47 -0.99 4.54 1.97
N VAL A 48 -0.51 4.27 0.76
CA VAL A 48 -1.30 3.53 -0.26
C VAL A 48 -1.63 2.12 0.22
N LEU A 49 -0.66 1.40 0.80
CA LEU A 49 -0.89 0.05 1.34
C LEU A 49 -1.89 0.05 2.50
N VAL A 50 -1.81 1.01 3.40
CA VAL A 50 -2.79 1.18 4.50
C VAL A 50 -4.19 1.40 3.94
N GLY A 51 -4.35 2.35 3.02
CA GLY A 51 -5.63 2.66 2.40
C GLY A 51 -6.22 1.48 1.63
N TYR A 52 -5.40 0.77 0.87
CA TYR A 52 -5.81 -0.44 0.17
C TYR A 52 -6.25 -1.55 1.13
N THR A 53 -5.48 -1.80 2.18
CA THR A 53 -5.82 -2.81 3.20
C THR A 53 -7.13 -2.47 3.89
N PHE A 54 -7.37 -1.20 4.18
CA PHE A 54 -8.62 -0.73 4.77
C PHE A 54 -9.82 -0.99 3.85
N THR A 55 -9.70 -0.65 2.58
CA THR A 55 -10.74 -0.93 1.56
C THR A 55 -10.99 -2.43 1.42
N LEU A 56 -9.93 -3.23 1.43
CA LEU A 56 -10.01 -4.68 1.32
C LEU A 56 -10.74 -5.30 2.52
N ALA A 57 -10.44 -4.82 3.74
CA ALA A 57 -11.12 -5.27 4.97
C ALA A 57 -12.62 -4.96 4.93
N GLY A 58 -13.01 -3.76 4.48
CA GLY A 58 -14.41 -3.38 4.31
C GLY A 58 -15.14 -4.25 3.29
N ASN A 59 -14.55 -4.45 2.12
CA ASN A 59 -15.12 -5.29 1.06
C ASN A 59 -15.25 -6.76 1.48
N ALA A 60 -14.28 -7.28 2.24
CA ALA A 60 -14.34 -8.64 2.77
C ALA A 60 -15.45 -8.78 3.82
N ALA A 61 -15.65 -7.78 4.67
CA ALA A 61 -16.73 -7.75 5.66
C ALA A 61 -18.11 -7.71 4.99
N ASP A 62 -18.29 -6.89 3.95
CA ASP A 62 -19.53 -6.81 3.17
C ASP A 62 -19.87 -8.14 2.49
N GLU A 63 -18.89 -8.79 1.88
CA GLU A 63 -19.08 -10.09 1.24
C GLU A 63 -19.38 -11.18 2.25
N ALA A 64 -18.70 -11.18 3.40
CA ALA A 64 -18.95 -12.08 4.50
C ALA A 64 -20.41 -11.99 5.00
N VAL A 65 -20.90 -10.79 5.21
CA VAL A 65 -22.30 -10.56 5.64
C VAL A 65 -23.31 -11.02 4.60
N ARG A 66 -23.07 -10.75 3.32
CA ARG A 66 -23.94 -11.21 2.22
C ARG A 66 -24.04 -12.73 2.19
N ALA A 67 -22.93 -13.42 2.29
CA ALA A 67 -22.91 -14.87 2.32
C ALA A 67 -23.61 -15.43 3.56
N GLY A 68 -23.36 -14.81 4.72
CA GLY A 68 -23.99 -15.19 5.98
C GLY A 68 -25.51 -15.03 5.96
N THR A 69 -26.03 -13.93 5.40
CA THR A 69 -27.49 -13.70 5.29
C THR A 69 -28.18 -14.62 4.28
N ALA A 70 -27.46 -15.02 3.23
CA ALA A 70 -27.98 -15.93 2.20
C ALA A 70 -27.98 -17.41 2.62
N ALA A 71 -27.13 -17.78 3.58
CA ALA A 71 -26.95 -19.17 4.00
C ALA A 71 -28.10 -19.68 4.89
N PRO A 72 -28.37 -21.00 4.88
CA PRO A 72 -29.35 -21.60 5.77
C PRO A 72 -29.01 -21.42 7.27
N PRO A 73 -30.02 -21.43 8.16
CA PRO A 73 -29.77 -21.43 9.60
C PRO A 73 -28.85 -22.59 10.01
N GLY A 74 -27.83 -22.29 10.79
CA GLY A 74 -26.79 -23.24 11.21
C GLY A 74 -25.53 -23.24 10.37
N GLU A 75 -25.55 -22.80 9.10
CA GLU A 75 -24.38 -22.68 8.22
C GLU A 75 -23.90 -21.23 8.06
N ARG A 76 -24.63 -20.27 8.59
CA ARG A 76 -24.41 -18.84 8.40
C ARG A 76 -23.02 -18.37 8.83
N ALA A 77 -22.57 -18.79 10.00
CA ALA A 77 -21.26 -18.42 10.53
C ALA A 77 -20.12 -18.95 9.64
N ALA A 78 -20.23 -20.21 9.19
CA ALA A 78 -19.23 -20.82 8.31
C ALA A 78 -19.22 -20.17 6.93
N ALA A 79 -20.37 -19.94 6.31
CA ALA A 79 -20.49 -19.27 5.02
C ALA A 79 -19.96 -17.84 5.06
N CYS A 80 -20.25 -17.09 6.12
CA CYS A 80 -19.75 -15.76 6.36
C CYS A 80 -18.23 -15.73 6.48
N GLN A 81 -17.63 -16.55 7.31
CA GLN A 81 -16.18 -16.61 7.50
C GLN A 81 -15.47 -17.01 6.21
N GLN A 82 -15.97 -18.03 5.52
CA GLN A 82 -15.37 -18.51 4.28
C GLN A 82 -15.42 -17.44 3.19
N ALA A 83 -16.56 -16.80 3.00
CA ALA A 83 -16.70 -15.74 1.99
C ALA A 83 -15.81 -14.53 2.27
N GLY A 84 -15.67 -14.13 3.53
CA GLY A 84 -14.76 -13.06 3.93
C GLY A 84 -13.30 -13.41 3.65
N LEU A 85 -12.86 -14.62 3.94
CA LEU A 85 -11.52 -15.10 3.65
C LEU A 85 -11.25 -15.26 2.15
N ASP A 86 -12.23 -15.74 1.38
CA ASP A 86 -12.09 -15.96 -0.07
C ASP A 86 -11.99 -14.64 -0.85
N LYS A 87 -12.50 -13.56 -0.28
CA LYS A 87 -12.37 -12.21 -0.85
C LYS A 87 -10.96 -11.64 -0.73
N LEU A 88 -10.13 -12.21 0.13
CA LEU A 88 -8.78 -11.73 0.40
C LEU A 88 -7.76 -12.40 -0.51
N ASP A 89 -6.84 -11.61 -1.06
CA ASP A 89 -5.69 -12.12 -1.79
C ASP A 89 -4.66 -12.78 -0.86
N GLY A 90 -3.84 -13.69 -1.40
CA GLY A 90 -2.93 -14.53 -0.66
C GLY A 90 -1.99 -13.81 0.31
N ALA A 91 -1.55 -12.59 -0.03
CA ALA A 91 -0.68 -11.79 0.82
C ALA A 91 -1.35 -11.30 2.12
N TRP A 92 -2.68 -11.13 2.13
CA TRP A 92 -3.45 -10.70 3.29
C TRP A 92 -4.17 -11.86 3.98
N LYS A 93 -4.41 -12.97 3.28
CA LYS A 93 -5.20 -14.11 3.76
C LYS A 93 -4.54 -14.84 4.93
N GLY A 94 -3.21 -14.94 4.95
CA GLY A 94 -2.47 -15.71 5.94
C GLY A 94 -2.62 -15.24 7.39
N ASP A 95 -2.75 -13.93 7.58
CA ASP A 95 -2.90 -13.29 8.91
C ASP A 95 -4.29 -12.66 9.12
N ALA A 96 -5.23 -12.95 8.22
CA ALA A 96 -6.58 -12.42 8.29
C ALA A 96 -7.43 -13.17 9.31
N THR A 97 -8.23 -12.42 10.03
CA THR A 97 -9.26 -12.97 10.94
C THR A 97 -10.62 -12.43 10.51
N VAL A 98 -11.56 -13.34 10.26
CA VAL A 98 -12.96 -13.01 9.98
C VAL A 98 -13.82 -13.62 11.10
N THR A 99 -14.52 -12.77 11.81
CA THR A 99 -15.43 -13.16 12.89
C THR A 99 -16.85 -12.78 12.50
N CYS A 100 -17.74 -13.74 12.53
CA CYS A 100 -19.14 -13.57 12.18
C CYS A 100 -20.04 -13.91 13.36
N GLY A 101 -21.10 -13.12 13.56
CA GLY A 101 -22.04 -13.32 14.65
C GLY A 101 -23.39 -12.68 14.40
N GLY A 102 -24.32 -12.89 15.34
CA GLY A 102 -25.66 -12.32 15.35
C GLY A 102 -26.76 -13.29 14.96
N THR A 103 -27.94 -13.06 15.54
CA THR A 103 -29.21 -13.72 15.21
C THR A 103 -30.22 -12.66 14.83
N GLY A 104 -30.82 -12.77 13.63
CA GLY A 104 -31.70 -11.75 13.07
C GLY A 104 -30.95 -10.58 12.41
N PHE A 105 -29.71 -10.34 12.82
CA PHE A 105 -28.81 -9.36 12.27
C PHE A 105 -27.39 -9.96 12.21
N VAL A 106 -26.88 -10.20 11.00
CA VAL A 106 -25.56 -10.79 10.79
C VAL A 106 -24.52 -9.68 10.78
N THR A 107 -23.49 -9.83 11.59
CA THR A 107 -22.33 -8.95 11.63
C THR A 107 -21.07 -9.70 11.23
N ALA A 108 -20.18 -9.02 10.53
CA ALA A 108 -18.86 -9.53 10.19
C ALA A 108 -17.79 -8.49 10.55
N ASP A 109 -16.79 -8.94 11.29
CA ASP A 109 -15.60 -8.19 11.63
C ASP A 109 -14.39 -8.84 10.97
N VAL A 110 -13.69 -8.07 10.14
CA VAL A 110 -12.49 -8.51 9.44
C VAL A 110 -11.30 -7.75 9.96
N THR A 111 -10.29 -8.47 10.41
CA THR A 111 -9.02 -7.90 10.86
C THR A 111 -7.91 -8.31 9.92
N LEU A 112 -7.22 -7.33 9.36
CA LEU A 112 -6.10 -7.53 8.46
C LEU A 112 -4.83 -6.85 8.99
N LYS A 113 -3.68 -7.47 8.74
CA LYS A 113 -2.38 -6.83 8.97
C LYS A 113 -1.94 -6.06 7.73
N VAL A 114 -1.44 -4.86 7.93
CA VAL A 114 -0.85 -4.06 6.86
C VAL A 114 0.56 -4.55 6.58
N PRO A 115 0.90 -4.96 5.36
CA PRO A 115 2.27 -5.34 5.02
C PRO A 115 3.19 -4.11 5.01
N VAL A 116 4.44 -4.30 5.50
CA VAL A 116 5.48 -3.27 5.42
C VAL A 116 6.23 -3.43 4.12
N LEU A 117 6.41 -2.34 3.37
CA LEU A 117 7.15 -2.21 2.11
C LEU A 117 6.61 -3.09 0.97
N PHE A 118 6.47 -4.40 1.18
CA PHE A 118 5.98 -5.34 0.17
C PHE A 118 4.96 -6.31 0.75
N PRO A 119 3.89 -6.65 0.01
CA PRO A 119 2.98 -7.71 0.39
C PRO A 119 3.75 -9.05 0.53
N GLY A 120 3.60 -9.72 1.68
CA GLY A 120 4.28 -10.99 1.97
C GLY A 120 5.66 -10.87 2.63
N SER A 121 6.18 -9.65 2.85
CA SER A 121 7.35 -9.39 3.69
C SER A 121 6.94 -9.20 5.15
N ILE A 122 7.85 -8.74 5.99
CA ILE A 122 7.65 -8.56 7.45
C ILE A 122 6.35 -7.78 7.71
N GLY A 123 5.43 -8.38 8.48
CA GLY A 123 4.20 -7.71 8.93
C GLY A 123 4.49 -6.64 9.97
N PHE A 124 4.03 -5.43 9.72
CA PHE A 124 4.03 -4.39 10.75
C PHE A 124 2.90 -4.69 11.75
N PRO A 125 3.05 -4.38 13.05
CA PRO A 125 2.00 -4.63 14.03
C PRO A 125 0.78 -3.70 13.88
N PHE A 126 0.56 -3.17 12.68
CA PHE A 126 -0.58 -2.32 12.37
C PHE A 126 -1.70 -3.16 11.79
N THR A 127 -2.79 -3.27 12.54
CA THR A 127 -3.99 -3.98 12.11
C THR A 127 -5.07 -3.01 11.67
N VAL A 128 -5.78 -3.37 10.61
CA VAL A 128 -6.94 -2.65 10.09
C VAL A 128 -8.18 -3.49 10.30
N HIS A 129 -9.25 -2.85 10.72
CA HIS A 129 -10.54 -3.49 10.97
C HIS A 129 -11.57 -3.04 9.95
N GLY A 130 -12.24 -4.00 9.31
CA GLY A 130 -13.46 -3.79 8.52
C GLY A 130 -14.65 -4.36 9.27
N HIS A 131 -15.78 -3.66 9.27
CA HIS A 131 -17.01 -4.08 9.92
C HIS A 131 -18.18 -3.90 8.95
N ALA A 132 -19.05 -4.89 8.89
CA ALA A 132 -20.30 -4.85 8.15
C ALA A 132 -21.41 -5.54 8.93
N GLY A 133 -22.64 -5.15 8.65
CA GLY A 133 -23.83 -5.78 9.24
C GLY A 133 -25.01 -5.71 8.29
N ALA A 134 -25.81 -6.76 8.26
CA ALA A 134 -27.06 -6.80 7.49
C ALA A 134 -28.15 -7.57 8.25
N VAL A 135 -29.38 -7.16 8.02
CA VAL A 135 -30.56 -7.83 8.55
C VAL A 135 -30.79 -9.11 7.77
N GLU A 136 -31.10 -10.18 8.48
CA GLU A 136 -31.56 -11.44 7.86
C GLU A 136 -32.90 -11.20 7.17
N GLU A 137 -33.01 -11.59 5.91
CA GLU A 137 -34.31 -11.68 5.27
C GLU A 137 -35.06 -12.90 5.81
N ALA A 138 -36.25 -12.68 6.37
CA ALA A 138 -37.13 -13.78 6.76
C ALA A 138 -37.51 -14.55 5.48
N LYS A 139 -37.01 -15.75 5.32
CA LYS A 139 -37.49 -16.69 4.31
C LYS A 139 -38.75 -17.34 4.86
N ASP A 140 -39.89 -16.90 4.34
CA ASP A 140 -41.18 -17.59 4.51
C ASP A 140 -41.15 -18.94 3.80
#